data_d5c00edb3e171d8153161a98ea165a39
#
_entry.id   d5c00edb3e171d8153161a98ea165a39
#
_cell.length_a   1.000
_cell.length_b   1.000
_cell.length_c   1.000
_cell.angle_alpha   90.00
_cell.angle_beta   90.00
_cell.angle_gamma   90.00
#
_symmetry.space_group_name_H-M   'P 1'
#
loop_
_entity.id
_entity.type
_entity.pdbx_description
1 polymer ?
#
loop_
_entity_poly.entity_id
_entity_poly.type
_entity_poly.pdbx_seq_one_letter_code
_entity_poly.pdbx_strand_id
1 'polypeptide(L)'
;MACGTPLRRLRPSRFRRSRNRVPVESLVNRIGELVSERQELRAASAPPAAIERNRVQIARAQWELAHALIDRYLPDTARSAA
;
A
#
# COMPACT_ATOMS: atom_id res chain seq x y z
N MET A 1 12.38 -6.37 35.27
CA MET A 1 13.02 -6.92 34.50
C MET A 1 12.38 -7.50 33.32
N ALA A 2 12.62 -8.61 33.07
CA ALA A 2 12.10 -9.22 31.87
C ALA A 2 10.61 -9.17 31.75
N CYS A 3 9.97 -9.02 32.79
CA CYS A 3 8.52 -9.10 32.73
C CYS A 3 7.92 -8.08 31.80
N GLY A 4 8.49 -6.92 31.73
CA GLY A 4 7.92 -5.93 30.85
C GLY A 4 8.01 -6.31 29.41
N THR A 5 8.99 -7.07 29.08
CA THR A 5 9.19 -7.46 27.72
C THR A 5 8.02 -8.23 27.13
N PRO A 6 7.51 -9.21 27.83
CA PRO A 6 6.40 -9.99 27.27
C PRO A 6 5.19 -9.14 26.97
N LEU A 7 4.96 -8.16 27.76
CA LEU A 7 3.80 -7.33 27.53
C LEU A 7 3.87 -6.60 26.22
N ARG A 8 5.03 -6.15 25.92
CA ARG A 8 5.17 -5.39 24.70
C ARG A 8 4.87 -6.21 23.47
N ARG A 9 5.14 -7.47 23.56
CA ARG A 9 4.88 -8.30 22.41
C ARG A 9 3.43 -8.39 22.08
N LEU A 10 2.60 -8.29 23.05
CA LEU A 10 1.18 -8.34 22.77
C LEU A 10 0.73 -7.16 21.97
N ARG A 11 1.29 -6.03 22.28
CA ARG A 11 0.90 -4.85 21.55
C ARG A 11 1.25 -4.88 20.09
N PRO A 12 2.37 -5.44 19.72
CA PRO A 12 2.68 -5.51 18.28
C PRO A 12 1.58 -6.11 17.44
N SER A 13 0.84 -7.03 17.98
CA SER A 13 -0.24 -7.61 17.22
C SER A 13 -1.23 -6.57 16.75
N ARG A 14 -1.62 -5.72 17.65
CA ARG A 14 -2.57 -4.69 17.28
C ARG A 14 -1.96 -3.69 16.35
N PHE A 15 -0.69 -3.41 16.54
CA PHE A 15 -0.02 -2.48 15.67
C PHE A 15 0.01 -2.97 14.25
N ARG A 16 0.24 -4.24 14.09
CA ARG A 16 0.29 -4.78 12.74
C ARG A 16 -0.99 -4.54 12.01
N ARG A 17 -2.08 -4.74 12.68
CA ARG A 17 -3.36 -4.53 12.05
C ARG A 17 -3.51 -3.08 11.64
N SER A 18 -3.10 -2.17 12.50
CA SER A 18 -3.19 -0.76 12.18
C SER A 18 -2.31 -0.41 11.00
N ARG A 19 -1.10 -0.92 11.01
CA ARG A 19 -0.18 -0.58 9.96
C ARG A 19 -0.62 -1.12 8.63
N ASN A 20 -1.26 -2.26 8.64
CA ASN A 20 -1.70 -2.84 7.40
C ASN A 20 -2.75 -1.99 6.72
N ARG A 21 -3.32 -1.09 7.46
CA ARG A 21 -4.29 -0.20 6.88
C ARG A 21 -3.60 1.04 6.41
N VAL A 22 -2.91 0.91 5.32
CA VAL A 22 -2.28 2.06 4.72
C VAL A 22 -3.36 3.04 4.33
N PRO A 23 -3.22 4.30 4.69
CA PRO A 23 -4.23 5.29 4.36
C PRO A 23 -4.40 5.41 2.85
N VAL A 24 -5.64 5.59 2.45
CA VAL A 24 -5.94 5.76 1.05
C VAL A 24 -5.17 6.94 0.47
N GLU A 25 -5.08 7.99 1.24
CA GLU A 25 -4.38 9.19 0.77
C GLU A 25 -2.91 8.92 0.48
N SER A 26 -2.28 8.10 1.31
CA SER A 26 -0.89 7.76 1.07
C SER A 26 -0.72 6.98 -0.21
N LEU A 27 -1.64 6.09 -0.49
CA LEU A 27 -1.57 5.32 -1.71
C LEU A 27 -1.81 6.18 -2.94
N VAL A 28 -2.74 7.11 -2.84
CA VAL A 28 -2.98 8.04 -3.95
C VAL A 28 -1.74 8.87 -4.22
N ASN A 29 -1.11 9.35 -3.16
CA ASN A 29 0.10 10.14 -3.31
C ASN A 29 1.21 9.33 -3.95
N ARG A 30 1.34 8.08 -3.51
CA ARG A 30 2.38 7.23 -4.06
C ARG A 30 2.16 6.96 -5.54
N ILE A 31 0.92 6.74 -5.93
CA ILE A 31 0.62 6.52 -7.34
C ILE A 31 0.97 7.77 -8.13
N GLY A 32 0.65 8.94 -7.60
CA GLY A 32 1.01 10.17 -8.28
C GLY A 32 2.50 10.31 -8.47
N GLU A 33 3.28 9.96 -7.45
CA GLU A 33 4.73 10.02 -7.56
C GLU A 33 5.24 9.04 -8.60
N LEU A 34 4.66 7.85 -8.63
CA LEU A 34 5.09 6.85 -9.60
C LEU A 34 4.74 7.25 -11.02
N VAL A 35 3.61 7.89 -11.22
CA VAL A 35 3.23 8.38 -12.53
C VAL A 35 4.19 9.49 -12.99
N SER A 36 4.56 10.37 -12.08
CA SER A 36 5.54 11.39 -12.40
C SER A 36 6.87 10.77 -12.77
N GLU A 37 7.27 9.76 -12.02
CA GLU A 37 8.51 9.06 -12.32
C GLU A 37 8.46 8.42 -13.70
N ARG A 38 7.31 7.88 -14.07
CA ARG A 38 7.17 7.28 -15.39
C ARG A 38 7.41 8.30 -16.49
N GLN A 39 6.87 9.49 -16.29
CA GLN A 39 7.07 10.52 -17.31
C GLN A 39 8.52 10.94 -17.41
N GLU A 40 9.18 11.01 -16.25
CA GLU A 40 10.60 11.33 -16.26
C GLU A 40 11.42 10.25 -16.95
N LEU A 41 11.07 9.00 -16.70
CA LEU A 41 11.77 7.91 -17.35
C LEU A 41 11.63 7.96 -18.87
N ARG A 42 10.42 8.26 -19.30
CA ARG A 42 10.19 8.36 -20.75
C ARG A 42 10.91 9.54 -21.34
N ALA A 43 10.90 10.66 -20.65
CA ALA A 43 11.59 11.84 -21.15
C ALA A 43 13.10 11.60 -21.24
N ALA A 44 13.62 10.79 -20.34
CA ALA A 44 15.04 10.48 -20.32
C ALA A 44 15.40 9.31 -21.22
N SER A 45 14.43 8.75 -21.92
CA SER A 45 14.65 7.58 -22.76
C SER A 45 15.25 6.44 -21.96
N ALA A 46 14.72 6.21 -20.78
CA ALA A 46 15.23 5.17 -19.91
C ALA A 46 15.10 3.80 -20.55
N PRO A 47 15.91 2.84 -20.09
CA PRO A 47 15.82 1.49 -20.63
C PRO A 47 14.45 0.88 -20.39
N PRO A 48 14.02 -0.02 -21.28
CA PRO A 48 12.71 -0.65 -21.10
C PRO A 48 12.55 -1.33 -19.75
N ALA A 49 13.62 -1.88 -19.19
CA ALA A 49 13.53 -2.54 -17.91
C ALA A 49 13.13 -1.57 -16.81
N ALA A 50 13.65 -0.34 -16.87
CA ALA A 50 13.31 0.65 -15.88
C ALA A 50 11.86 1.07 -16.00
N ILE A 51 11.39 1.24 -17.20
CA ILE A 51 9.99 1.62 -17.44
C ILE A 51 9.08 0.49 -17.02
N GLU A 52 9.47 -0.73 -17.26
CA GLU A 52 8.66 -1.88 -16.88
C GLU A 52 8.58 -1.99 -15.36
N ARG A 53 9.69 -1.76 -14.66
CA ARG A 53 9.67 -1.78 -13.21
C ARG A 53 8.71 -0.74 -12.67
N ASN A 54 8.74 0.44 -13.25
CA ASN A 54 7.84 1.50 -12.84
C ASN A 54 6.38 1.09 -13.08
N ARG A 55 6.10 0.48 -14.21
CA ARG A 55 4.75 0.06 -14.55
C ARG A 55 4.24 -0.97 -13.53
N VAL A 56 5.09 -1.90 -13.15
CA VAL A 56 4.71 -2.91 -12.17
C VAL A 56 4.42 -2.27 -10.82
N GLN A 57 5.22 -1.29 -10.43
CA GLN A 57 4.99 -0.63 -9.16
C GLN A 57 3.68 0.14 -9.16
N ILE A 58 3.34 0.78 -10.29
CA ILE A 58 2.07 1.48 -10.38
C ILE A 58 0.92 0.49 -10.27
N ALA A 59 1.00 -0.61 -10.96
CA ALA A 59 -0.05 -1.61 -10.92
C ALA A 59 -0.22 -2.14 -9.50
N ARG A 60 0.89 -2.38 -8.81
CA ARG A 60 0.81 -2.88 -7.45
C ARG A 60 0.19 -1.85 -6.51
N ALA A 61 0.57 -0.58 -6.67
CA ALA A 61 -0.01 0.45 -5.82
C ALA A 61 -1.49 0.62 -6.09
N GLN A 62 -1.91 0.50 -7.34
CA GLN A 62 -3.33 0.58 -7.66
C GLN A 62 -4.10 -0.59 -7.05
N TRP A 63 -3.48 -1.76 -7.06
CA TRP A 63 -4.11 -2.91 -6.45
C TRP A 63 -4.28 -2.71 -4.95
N GLU A 64 -3.25 -2.18 -4.30
CA GLU A 64 -3.34 -1.89 -2.88
C GLU A 64 -4.38 -0.83 -2.59
N LEU A 65 -4.49 0.16 -3.48
CA LEU A 65 -5.49 1.19 -3.30
C LEU A 65 -6.90 0.60 -3.40
N ALA A 66 -7.11 -0.27 -4.36
CA ALA A 66 -8.41 -0.90 -4.49
C ALA A 66 -8.77 -1.69 -3.24
N HIS A 67 -7.80 -2.41 -2.68
CA HIS A 67 -8.05 -3.16 -1.46
C HIS A 67 -8.29 -2.24 -0.28
N ALA A 68 -7.56 -1.15 -0.19
CA ALA A 68 -7.76 -0.21 0.90
C ALA A 68 -9.14 0.43 0.83
N LEU A 69 -9.61 0.71 -0.37
CA LEU A 69 -10.94 1.28 -0.54
C LEU A 69 -12.01 0.27 -0.15
N ILE A 70 -11.81 -0.99 -0.50
CA ILE A 70 -12.75 -2.01 -0.10
C ILE A 70 -12.82 -2.11 1.41
N ASP A 71 -11.66 -2.12 2.05
CA ASP A 71 -11.62 -2.20 3.51
C ASP A 71 -12.26 -0.99 4.16
N ARG A 72 -12.12 0.18 3.57
CA ARG A 72 -12.64 1.39 4.17
C ARG A 72 -14.13 1.54 3.95
N TYR A 73 -14.62 1.22 2.76
CA TYR A 73 -15.99 1.55 2.39
C TYR A 73 -16.92 0.38 2.25
N LEU A 74 -16.39 -0.85 2.24
CA LEU A 74 -17.23 -2.03 2.19
C LEU A 74 -17.12 -2.76 3.51
N PRO A 75 -18.15 -2.70 4.33
CA PRO A 75 -18.11 -3.34 5.64
C PRO A 75 -18.07 -4.84 5.54
N ASP A 76 -17.74 -5.46 6.66
CA ASP A 76 -17.65 -6.90 6.71
C ASP A 76 -18.94 -7.57 6.29
N THR A 77 -20.05 -6.95 6.60
CA THR A 77 -21.33 -7.55 6.23
C THR A 77 -21.43 -7.72 4.73
N ALA A 78 -20.96 -6.73 3.98
CA ALA A 78 -21.02 -6.83 2.53
C ALA A 78 -20.17 -7.98 2.04
N ARG A 79 -19.00 -8.15 2.64
CA ARG A 79 -18.14 -9.24 2.22
C ARG A 79 -18.70 -10.58 2.63
N SER A 80 -19.29 -10.62 3.80
CA SER A 80 -19.88 -11.87 4.27
C SER A 80 -21.03 -12.30 3.41
N ALA A 81 -21.79 -11.36 2.92
CA ALA A 81 -22.93 -11.67 2.09
C ALA A 81 -22.49 -12.28 0.76
N ALA A 82 -21.33 -11.91 0.33
CA ALA A 82 -20.85 -12.49 -0.91
C ALA A 82 -20.49 -13.94 -0.71
#